data_c41940d87e0e62d15b82666587786650
#
_entry.id   c41940d87e0e62d15b82666587786650
#
_cell.length_a   1.000
_cell.length_b   1.000
_cell.length_c   1.000
_cell.angle_alpha   90.00
_cell.angle_beta   90.00
_cell.angle_gamma   90.00
#
_symmetry.space_group_name_H-M   'P 1'
#
loop_
_entity.id
_entity.type
_entity.pdbx_description
1 polymer ?
#
loop_
_entity_poly.entity_id
_entity_poly.type
_entity_poly.pdbx_seq_one_letter_code
_entity_poly.pdbx_strand_id
1 'polypeptide(L)'
;MVWFVYGEECNVEAQDVDLCACGCWLNDRLLAFYMAWLQHRCRAPVLCLGPATTFWIALADVDTLRGGLSRLEMADKELLILPINNNPYGDRPGGTHWSLLVCHVPTKTFHSLDSAAPMNEECARNVAHKMAQLLRWREGEGEVEVHPVSCPQQKNGADCGVFVLLYA
;
A
#
# COMPACT_ATOMS: atom_id res chain seq x y z
N MET A 1 -8.74 12.92 -20.07
CA MET A 1 -9.03 11.60 -20.72
C MET A 1 -9.01 10.59 -19.60
N VAL A 2 -10.13 9.93 -19.33
CA VAL A 2 -10.26 8.93 -18.28
C VAL A 2 -9.87 7.58 -18.87
N TRP A 3 -8.97 6.86 -18.23
CA TRP A 3 -8.54 5.54 -18.63
C TRP A 3 -9.21 4.52 -17.70
N PHE A 4 -10.03 3.65 -18.27
CA PHE A 4 -10.65 2.55 -17.52
C PHE A 4 -9.67 1.39 -17.44
N VAL A 5 -9.50 0.87 -16.24
CA VAL A 5 -8.77 -0.38 -16.03
C VAL A 5 -9.68 -1.36 -15.33
N TYR A 6 -10.09 -2.39 -16.06
CA TYR A 6 -10.72 -3.59 -15.50
C TYR A 6 -11.95 -3.37 -14.61
N GLY A 7 -12.81 -2.42 -14.97
CA GLY A 7 -14.10 -2.21 -14.30
C GLY A 7 -14.05 -1.29 -13.08
N GLU A 8 -12.89 -0.84 -12.65
CA GLU A 8 -12.73 0.23 -11.66
C GLU A 8 -12.35 1.52 -12.37
N GLU A 9 -13.01 2.62 -11.99
CA GLU A 9 -12.68 3.94 -12.52
C GLU A 9 -11.35 4.42 -11.89
N CYS A 10 -10.23 4.10 -12.54
CA CYS A 10 -8.97 4.76 -12.25
C CYS A 10 -8.89 6.04 -13.08
N ASN A 11 -9.16 7.18 -12.46
CA ASN A 11 -9.07 8.50 -13.09
C ASN A 11 -7.61 8.91 -13.28
N VAL A 12 -6.93 8.34 -14.29
CA VAL A 12 -5.61 8.80 -14.73
C VAL A 12 -5.83 9.91 -15.75
N GLU A 13 -5.33 11.09 -15.48
CA GLU A 13 -5.37 12.26 -16.35
C GLU A 13 -4.08 12.39 -17.17
N ALA A 14 -4.11 13.20 -18.22
CA ALA A 14 -2.93 13.42 -19.06
C ALA A 14 -1.72 13.94 -18.26
N GLN A 15 -1.98 14.83 -17.30
CA GLN A 15 -0.96 15.36 -16.39
C GLN A 15 -0.32 14.29 -15.47
N ASP A 16 -1.04 13.22 -15.15
CA ASP A 16 -0.48 12.12 -14.35
C ASP A 16 0.54 11.33 -15.19
N VAL A 17 0.32 11.21 -16.50
CA VAL A 17 1.25 10.57 -17.42
C VAL A 17 2.60 11.32 -17.49
N ASP A 18 2.57 12.64 -17.37
CA ASP A 18 3.79 13.45 -17.34
C ASP A 18 4.67 13.13 -16.13
N LEU A 19 4.09 12.64 -15.04
CA LEU A 19 4.81 12.21 -13.85
C LEU A 19 5.58 10.89 -14.04
N CYS A 20 5.35 10.16 -15.14
CA CYS A 20 6.15 8.99 -15.50
C CYS A 20 7.52 9.38 -16.07
N ALA A 21 7.78 10.67 -16.27
CA ALA A 21 9.09 11.15 -16.74
C ALA A 21 10.15 11.00 -15.63
N CYS A 22 11.40 10.85 -16.06
CA CYS A 22 12.54 10.71 -15.16
C CYS A 22 12.65 11.89 -14.18
N GLY A 23 12.80 11.58 -12.90
CA GLY A 23 12.94 12.57 -11.82
C GLY A 23 11.63 13.17 -11.30
N CYS A 24 10.48 12.68 -11.75
CA CYS A 24 9.18 13.04 -11.23
C CYS A 24 8.70 12.05 -10.15
N TRP A 25 7.92 12.54 -9.21
CA TRP A 25 7.28 11.67 -8.21
C TRP A 25 5.99 11.09 -8.79
N LEU A 26 5.82 9.78 -8.68
CA LEU A 26 4.54 9.16 -8.97
C LEU A 26 3.52 9.54 -7.89
N ASN A 27 2.32 9.90 -8.34
CA ASN A 27 1.22 10.21 -7.44
C ASN A 27 0.40 8.94 -7.09
N ASP A 28 -0.56 9.11 -6.20
CA ASP A 28 -1.48 8.06 -5.75
C ASP A 28 -2.35 7.48 -6.88
N ARG A 29 -2.71 8.26 -7.89
CA ARG A 29 -3.50 7.79 -9.05
C ARG A 29 -2.73 6.77 -9.89
N LEU A 30 -1.44 7.03 -10.15
CA LEU A 30 -0.60 6.11 -10.91
C LEU A 30 -0.34 4.82 -10.12
N LEU A 31 -0.13 4.92 -8.80
CA LEU A 31 -0.01 3.75 -7.96
C LEU A 31 -1.33 2.96 -7.91
N ALA A 32 -2.47 3.64 -7.76
CA ALA A 32 -3.79 3.01 -7.77
C ALA A 32 -4.05 2.25 -9.09
N PHE A 33 -3.73 2.89 -10.22
CA PHE A 33 -3.83 2.27 -11.53
C PHE A 33 -3.02 0.97 -11.61
N TYR A 34 -1.77 1.01 -11.16
CA TYR A 34 -0.90 -0.17 -11.20
C TYR A 34 -1.39 -1.28 -10.27
N MET A 35 -1.84 -0.94 -9.06
CA MET A 35 -2.38 -1.93 -8.11
C MET A 35 -3.65 -2.60 -8.67
N ALA A 36 -4.54 -1.86 -9.32
CA ALA A 36 -5.71 -2.42 -9.99
C ALA A 36 -5.32 -3.33 -11.16
N TRP A 37 -4.33 -2.91 -11.96
CA TRP A 37 -3.81 -3.73 -13.05
C TRP A 37 -3.16 -5.01 -12.54
N LEU A 38 -2.37 -4.94 -11.47
CA LEU A 38 -1.73 -6.08 -10.84
C LEU A 38 -2.77 -7.05 -10.26
N GLN A 39 -3.78 -6.53 -9.52
CA GLN A 39 -4.89 -7.31 -8.98
C GLN A 39 -5.56 -8.18 -10.05
N HIS A 40 -5.76 -7.62 -11.23
CA HIS A 40 -6.39 -8.35 -12.34
C HIS A 40 -5.50 -9.47 -12.91
N ARG A 41 -4.20 -9.39 -12.74
CA ARG A 41 -3.23 -10.38 -13.22
C ARG A 41 -2.87 -11.45 -12.19
N CYS A 42 -3.09 -11.18 -10.93
CA CYS A 42 -2.85 -12.15 -9.86
C CYS A 42 -3.80 -13.34 -10.01
N ARG A 43 -3.23 -14.54 -9.99
CA ARG A 43 -3.99 -15.81 -10.06
C ARG A 43 -4.20 -16.43 -8.67
N ALA A 44 -3.39 -16.08 -7.72
CA ALA A 44 -3.48 -16.52 -6.34
C ALA A 44 -4.48 -15.66 -5.54
N PRO A 45 -4.87 -16.06 -4.34
CA PRO A 45 -5.68 -15.24 -3.45
C PRO A 45 -4.89 -14.04 -2.89
N VAL A 46 -4.48 -13.15 -3.80
CA VAL A 46 -3.76 -11.91 -3.51
C VAL A 46 -4.74 -10.74 -3.58
N LEU A 47 -4.63 -9.80 -2.66
CA LEU A 47 -5.35 -8.54 -2.69
C LEU A 47 -4.35 -7.38 -2.76
N CYS A 48 -4.39 -6.64 -3.86
CA CYS A 48 -3.64 -5.41 -4.03
C CYS A 48 -4.51 -4.22 -3.61
N LEU A 49 -4.17 -3.58 -2.51
CA LEU A 49 -4.89 -2.40 -2.03
C LEU A 49 -4.38 -1.14 -2.74
N GLY A 50 -5.30 -0.25 -3.07
CA GLY A 50 -4.92 1.07 -3.58
C GLY A 50 -4.39 2.00 -2.47
N PRO A 51 -3.59 3.03 -2.82
CA PRO A 51 -3.06 4.00 -1.87
C PRO A 51 -4.11 4.64 -0.97
N ALA A 52 -5.26 5.02 -1.52
CA ALA A 52 -6.35 5.64 -0.76
C ALA A 52 -6.89 4.71 0.34
N THR A 53 -7.05 3.42 0.04
CA THR A 53 -7.50 2.43 1.02
C THR A 53 -6.45 2.22 2.11
N THR A 54 -5.17 2.11 1.74
CA THR A 54 -4.09 1.96 2.72
C THR A 54 -3.95 3.21 3.59
N PHE A 55 -4.11 4.39 3.01
CA PHE A 55 -4.11 5.65 3.73
C PHE A 55 -5.30 5.74 4.70
N TRP A 56 -6.48 5.31 4.28
CA TRP A 56 -7.64 5.21 5.17
C TRP A 56 -7.40 4.25 6.32
N ILE A 57 -6.78 3.09 6.08
CA ILE A 57 -6.36 2.16 7.15
C ILE A 57 -5.41 2.86 8.14
N ALA A 58 -4.46 3.65 7.66
CA ALA A 58 -3.51 4.35 8.52
C ALA A 58 -4.18 5.34 9.48
N LEU A 59 -5.28 5.97 9.10
CA LEU A 59 -5.89 7.10 9.82
C LEU A 59 -7.14 6.73 10.63
N ALA A 60 -8.04 5.92 10.07
CA ALA A 60 -9.33 5.64 10.68
C ALA A 60 -9.22 4.68 11.88
N ASP A 61 -10.27 4.69 12.72
CA ASP A 61 -10.43 3.71 13.78
C ASP A 61 -10.84 2.33 13.22
N VAL A 62 -10.51 1.28 13.97
CA VAL A 62 -10.67 -0.10 13.50
C VAL A 62 -12.15 -0.50 13.30
N ASP A 63 -13.06 0.06 14.07
CA ASP A 63 -14.49 -0.31 13.94
C ASP A 63 -15.08 0.29 12.67
N THR A 64 -14.74 1.54 12.34
CA THR A 64 -15.05 2.17 11.06
C THR A 64 -14.49 1.36 9.88
N LEU A 65 -13.22 0.95 9.98
CA LEU A 65 -12.56 0.14 8.95
C LEU A 65 -13.24 -1.22 8.75
N ARG A 66 -13.64 -1.90 9.82
CA ARG A 66 -14.35 -3.18 9.73
C ARG A 66 -15.64 -3.09 8.92
N GLY A 67 -16.42 -2.01 9.14
CA GLY A 67 -17.63 -1.77 8.37
C GLY A 67 -17.35 -1.54 6.88
N GLY A 68 -16.40 -0.66 6.57
CA GLY A 68 -16.11 -0.25 5.20
C GLY A 68 -15.32 -1.26 4.36
N LEU A 69 -14.45 -2.05 5.00
CA LEU A 69 -13.56 -2.99 4.30
C LEU A 69 -14.05 -4.46 4.33
N SER A 70 -15.22 -4.73 4.91
CA SER A 70 -15.76 -6.10 5.06
C SER A 70 -15.88 -6.87 3.74
N ARG A 71 -16.18 -6.17 2.63
CA ARG A 71 -16.33 -6.77 1.30
C ARG A 71 -15.01 -7.24 0.68
N LEU A 72 -13.87 -6.82 1.21
CA LEU A 72 -12.56 -7.19 0.67
C LEU A 72 -12.13 -8.61 1.08
N GLU A 73 -12.81 -9.22 2.05
CA GLU A 73 -12.56 -10.61 2.48
C GLU A 73 -11.05 -10.87 2.71
N MET A 74 -10.39 -9.92 3.38
CA MET A 74 -8.93 -9.90 3.54
C MET A 74 -8.40 -11.13 4.29
N ALA A 75 -9.20 -11.71 5.19
CA ALA A 75 -8.83 -12.91 5.93
C ALA A 75 -8.74 -14.17 5.05
N ASP A 76 -9.40 -14.17 3.89
CA ASP A 76 -9.43 -15.29 2.95
C ASP A 76 -8.32 -15.19 1.90
N LYS A 77 -7.48 -14.16 1.99
CA LYS A 77 -6.35 -13.96 1.08
C LYS A 77 -5.08 -14.63 1.62
N GLU A 78 -4.16 -14.89 0.72
CA GLU A 78 -2.82 -15.35 1.08
C GLU A 78 -1.87 -14.17 1.28
N LEU A 79 -1.95 -13.20 0.37
CA LEU A 79 -1.14 -11.99 0.42
C LEU A 79 -2.00 -10.74 0.32
N LEU A 80 -1.64 -9.72 1.10
CA LEU A 80 -2.15 -8.35 0.95
C LEU A 80 -0.98 -7.45 0.61
N ILE A 81 -1.11 -6.65 -0.44
CA ILE A 81 -0.08 -5.74 -0.95
C ILE A 81 -0.58 -4.31 -0.73
N LEU A 82 0.18 -3.54 0.05
CA LEU A 82 -0.24 -2.24 0.57
C LEU A 82 0.85 -1.18 0.28
N PRO A 83 0.61 -0.24 -0.66
CA PRO A 83 1.49 0.93 -0.81
C PRO A 83 1.35 1.85 0.41
N ILE A 84 2.47 2.21 1.02
CA ILE A 84 2.54 3.07 2.21
C ILE A 84 3.04 4.45 1.83
N ASN A 85 2.35 5.48 2.28
CA ASN A 85 2.78 6.87 2.19
C ASN A 85 2.95 7.46 3.59
N ASN A 86 3.92 8.35 3.77
CA ASN A 86 4.19 9.01 5.04
C ASN A 86 3.43 10.33 5.26
N ASN A 87 2.33 10.55 4.54
CA ASN A 87 1.47 11.71 4.80
C ASN A 87 0.80 11.56 6.18
N PRO A 88 1.03 12.48 7.12
CA PRO A 88 0.40 12.43 8.44
C PRO A 88 -1.00 13.06 8.47
N TYR A 89 -1.44 13.69 7.37
CA TYR A 89 -2.66 14.50 7.32
C TYR A 89 -3.77 13.79 6.55
N GLY A 90 -4.95 13.64 7.16
CA GLY A 90 -6.12 13.04 6.52
C GLY A 90 -6.93 13.99 5.63
N ASP A 91 -6.71 15.28 5.74
CA ASP A 91 -7.55 16.35 5.17
C ASP A 91 -6.89 17.12 4.02
N ARG A 92 -5.64 16.83 3.70
CA ARG A 92 -4.87 17.53 2.67
C ARG A 92 -3.82 16.64 2.01
N PRO A 93 -3.43 16.94 0.76
CA PRO A 93 -2.30 16.30 0.10
C PRO A 93 -1.01 16.46 0.90
N GLY A 94 -0.15 15.47 0.87
CA GLY A 94 1.12 15.50 1.58
C GLY A 94 1.90 14.21 1.39
N GLY A 95 2.90 14.02 2.26
CA GLY A 95 3.82 12.91 2.16
C GLY A 95 4.96 13.18 1.18
N THR A 96 6.07 12.54 1.44
CA THR A 96 7.33 12.72 0.69
C THR A 96 7.94 11.42 0.27
N HIS A 97 7.33 10.29 0.66
CA HIS A 97 7.91 8.98 0.40
C HIS A 97 6.85 7.88 0.25
N TRP A 98 7.13 6.95 -0.68
CA TRP A 98 6.38 5.73 -0.88
C TRP A 98 7.22 4.50 -0.54
N SER A 99 6.61 3.52 0.11
CA SER A 99 7.16 2.18 0.33
C SER A 99 6.09 1.12 0.15
N LEU A 100 6.45 -0.16 0.24
CA LEU A 100 5.51 -1.26 0.13
C LEU A 100 5.48 -2.06 1.43
N LEU A 101 4.29 -2.38 1.91
CA LEU A 101 4.05 -3.34 2.97
C LEU A 101 3.35 -4.57 2.38
N VAL A 102 3.88 -5.74 2.65
CA VAL A 102 3.28 -7.02 2.25
C VAL A 102 2.89 -7.78 3.51
N CYS A 103 1.63 -8.17 3.59
CA CYS A 103 1.11 -9.04 4.65
C CYS A 103 0.92 -10.45 4.11
N HIS A 104 1.57 -11.43 4.73
CA HIS A 104 1.30 -12.85 4.48
C HIS A 104 0.32 -13.34 5.55
N VAL A 105 -0.94 -13.50 5.15
CA VAL A 105 -2.06 -13.76 6.07
C VAL A 105 -1.92 -15.11 6.79
N PRO A 106 -1.55 -16.23 6.13
CA PRO A 106 -1.43 -17.53 6.79
C PRO A 106 -0.40 -17.58 7.91
N THR A 107 0.74 -16.87 7.75
CA THR A 107 1.80 -16.83 8.77
C THR A 107 1.67 -15.63 9.71
N LYS A 108 0.74 -14.72 9.45
CA LYS A 108 0.53 -13.48 10.21
C LYS A 108 1.79 -12.60 10.27
N THR A 109 2.53 -12.53 9.18
CA THR A 109 3.78 -11.77 9.09
C THR A 109 3.63 -10.56 8.16
N PHE A 110 4.35 -9.49 8.49
CA PHE A 110 4.46 -8.32 7.64
C PHE A 110 5.90 -8.13 7.18
N HIS A 111 6.05 -7.74 5.93
CA HIS A 111 7.32 -7.47 5.30
C HIS A 111 7.32 -6.06 4.70
N SER A 112 8.29 -5.24 5.09
CA SER A 112 8.44 -3.88 4.59
C SER A 112 9.55 -3.79 3.57
N LEU A 113 9.23 -3.27 2.38
CA LEU A 113 10.16 -2.99 1.30
C LEU A 113 10.21 -1.48 1.10
N ASP A 114 11.32 -0.86 1.50
CA ASP A 114 11.52 0.58 1.45
C ASP A 114 12.83 0.90 0.72
N SER A 115 12.71 1.61 -0.40
CA SER A 115 13.84 2.00 -1.27
C SER A 115 14.72 3.12 -0.69
N ALA A 116 14.28 3.74 0.41
CA ALA A 116 15.04 4.73 1.17
C ALA A 116 14.90 4.47 2.68
N ALA A 117 15.05 3.20 3.07
CA ALA A 117 14.90 2.78 4.47
C ALA A 117 15.78 3.61 5.41
N PRO A 118 15.27 3.97 6.60
CA PRO A 118 13.99 3.54 7.21
C PRO A 118 12.85 4.58 7.12
N MET A 119 12.71 5.32 6.03
CA MET A 119 11.82 6.49 5.97
C MET A 119 10.35 6.21 6.34
N ASN A 120 9.80 5.05 5.95
CA ASN A 120 8.40 4.70 6.22
C ASN A 120 8.23 3.63 7.31
N GLU A 121 9.24 3.33 8.10
CA GLU A 121 9.19 2.25 9.09
C GLU A 121 8.05 2.43 10.10
N GLU A 122 7.87 3.63 10.65
CA GLU A 122 6.79 3.94 11.60
C GLU A 122 5.41 3.84 10.94
N CYS A 123 5.25 4.35 9.72
CA CYS A 123 4.01 4.27 8.97
C CYS A 123 3.64 2.82 8.66
N ALA A 124 4.62 2.00 8.26
CA ALA A 124 4.43 0.59 7.99
C ALA A 124 3.99 -0.18 9.27
N ARG A 125 4.61 0.10 10.42
CA ARG A 125 4.20 -0.50 11.72
C ARG A 125 2.77 -0.10 12.10
N ASN A 126 2.40 1.17 11.95
CA ASN A 126 1.04 1.63 12.25
C ASN A 126 0.00 0.90 11.40
N VAL A 127 0.24 0.79 10.08
CA VAL A 127 -0.66 0.07 9.18
C VAL A 127 -0.70 -1.42 9.52
N ALA A 128 0.44 -2.06 9.77
CA ALA A 128 0.53 -3.46 10.16
C ALA A 128 -0.26 -3.76 11.44
N HIS A 129 -0.14 -2.90 12.46
CA HIS A 129 -0.89 -3.04 13.71
C HIS A 129 -2.41 -2.97 13.49
N LYS A 130 -2.88 -2.00 12.69
CA LYS A 130 -4.31 -1.89 12.36
C LYS A 130 -4.80 -3.06 11.51
N MET A 131 -3.99 -3.53 10.56
CA MET A 131 -4.29 -4.71 9.76
C MET A 131 -4.43 -5.97 10.60
N ALA A 132 -3.55 -6.19 11.58
CA ALA A 132 -3.66 -7.32 12.51
C ALA A 132 -4.98 -7.28 13.30
N GLN A 133 -5.42 -6.11 13.74
CA GLN A 133 -6.71 -5.92 14.41
C GLN A 133 -7.89 -6.17 13.46
N LEU A 134 -7.81 -5.74 12.21
CA LEU A 134 -8.83 -5.98 11.18
C LEU A 134 -8.96 -7.48 10.86
N LEU A 135 -7.83 -8.17 10.76
CA LEU A 135 -7.76 -9.61 10.51
C LEU A 135 -8.11 -10.46 11.75
N ARG A 136 -8.42 -9.80 12.88
CA ARG A 136 -8.79 -10.45 14.14
C ARG A 136 -7.74 -11.45 14.64
N TRP A 137 -6.47 -11.14 14.40
CA TRP A 137 -5.39 -11.88 15.01
C TRP A 137 -5.47 -11.68 16.53
N ARG A 138 -5.38 -12.76 17.29
CA ARG A 138 -5.65 -12.72 18.73
C ARG A 138 -4.68 -11.77 19.42
N GLU A 139 -5.22 -10.94 20.31
CA GLU A 139 -4.42 -10.22 21.29
C GLU A 139 -3.64 -11.24 22.12
N GLY A 140 -2.33 -11.08 22.23
CA GLY A 140 -1.44 -12.00 22.96
C GLY A 140 -0.65 -13.00 22.12
N GLU A 141 -0.80 -13.04 20.80
CA GLU A 141 0.09 -13.80 19.91
C GLU A 141 1.44 -13.08 19.65
N GLY A 142 1.83 -12.14 20.50
CA GLY A 142 3.05 -11.34 20.40
C GLY A 142 2.81 -9.95 19.77
N GLU A 143 3.85 -9.14 19.80
CA GLU A 143 3.88 -7.84 19.14
C GLU A 143 3.82 -8.07 17.61
N VAL A 144 3.09 -7.21 16.90
CA VAL A 144 3.04 -7.27 15.44
C VAL A 144 4.41 -6.87 14.89
N GLU A 145 5.15 -7.86 14.40
CA GLU A 145 6.47 -7.61 13.83
C GLU A 145 6.36 -7.25 12.35
N VAL A 146 7.08 -6.20 11.98
CA VAL A 146 7.29 -5.82 10.58
C VAL A 146 8.75 -6.10 10.25
N HIS A 147 8.97 -7.07 9.39
CA HIS A 147 10.30 -7.48 8.97
C HIS A 147 10.79 -6.62 7.79
N PRO A 148 11.86 -5.84 7.96
CA PRO A 148 12.45 -5.12 6.84
C PRO A 148 13.09 -6.12 5.86
N VAL A 149 12.78 -5.99 4.59
CA VAL A 149 13.34 -6.83 3.52
C VAL A 149 14.50 -6.10 2.86
N SER A 150 15.62 -6.79 2.70
CA SER A 150 16.72 -6.27 1.89
C SER A 150 16.28 -6.18 0.43
N CYS A 151 16.14 -4.97 -0.06
CA CYS A 151 15.65 -4.68 -1.40
C CYS A 151 16.52 -3.60 -2.09
N PRO A 152 16.47 -3.48 -3.43
CA PRO A 152 17.17 -2.42 -4.15
C PRO A 152 16.84 -1.04 -3.60
N GLN A 153 17.84 -0.17 -3.49
CA GLN A 153 17.69 1.16 -2.93
C GLN A 153 17.73 2.24 -4.02
N GLN A 154 16.86 3.25 -3.91
CA GLN A 154 16.87 4.39 -4.82
C GLN A 154 18.12 5.23 -4.64
N LYS A 155 18.57 5.88 -5.73
CA LYS A 155 19.74 6.75 -5.72
C LYS A 155 19.39 8.24 -5.86
N ASN A 156 18.09 8.55 -5.92
CA ASN A 156 17.58 9.92 -6.05
C ASN A 156 16.39 10.14 -5.12
N GLY A 157 15.85 11.34 -5.09
CA GLY A 157 14.72 11.70 -4.24
C GLY A 157 13.33 11.50 -4.88
N ALA A 158 13.24 10.87 -6.07
CA ALA A 158 12.00 10.85 -6.84
C ALA A 158 11.42 9.45 -7.10
N ASP A 159 12.26 8.42 -7.17
CA ASP A 159 11.87 7.12 -7.70
C ASP A 159 11.13 6.21 -6.71
N CYS A 160 10.83 6.65 -5.49
CA CYS A 160 10.20 5.80 -4.46
C CYS A 160 8.91 5.11 -4.96
N GLY A 161 8.06 5.83 -5.67
CA GLY A 161 6.85 5.25 -6.27
C GLY A 161 7.17 4.18 -7.33
N VAL A 162 8.22 4.38 -8.15
CA VAL A 162 8.68 3.39 -9.13
C VAL A 162 9.15 2.12 -8.43
N PHE A 163 9.89 2.26 -7.32
CA PHE A 163 10.33 1.11 -6.54
C PHE A 163 9.16 0.33 -5.93
N VAL A 164 8.09 1.01 -5.49
CA VAL A 164 6.85 0.34 -5.04
C VAL A 164 6.27 -0.53 -6.15
N LEU A 165 6.22 -0.02 -7.40
CA LEU A 165 5.72 -0.79 -8.54
C LEU A 165 6.61 -1.98 -8.88
N LEU A 166 7.94 -1.87 -8.66
CA LEU A 166 8.89 -2.96 -8.90
C LEU A 166 8.82 -4.06 -7.84
N TYR A 167 8.46 -3.72 -6.60
CA TYR A 167 8.40 -4.67 -5.50
C TYR A 167 7.06 -5.44 -5.47
N ALA A 168 5.98 -4.82 -5.97
CA ALA A 168 4.65 -5.41 -6.02
C ALA A 168 4.51 -6.46 -7.11
#